data_1f934faa3908d0c54b0c7a492406ac98
#
_entry.id   1f934faa3908d0c54b0c7a492406ac98
#
_cell.length_a   1.000
_cell.length_b   1.000
_cell.length_c   1.000
_cell.angle_alpha   90.00
_cell.angle_beta   90.00
_cell.angle_gamma   90.00
#
_symmetry.space_group_name_H-M   'P 1'
#
loop_
_entity.id
_entity.type
_entity.pdbx_description
1 polymer ?
#
loop_
_entity_poly.entity_id
_entity_poly.type
_entity_poly.pdbx_seq_one_letter_code
_entity_poly.pdbx_strand_id
1 'polypeptide(L)'
;MIANRSYDCVVIGGGPGGCAAAAIVAEQGHSTLLVERDSVPRFHVGESLMPEAYWIFERLGIVRDIEQAGFTRKHGVQFVSSSDKETKPFIFADHDDRPSNMSWHVKRAEFDKLLYDTAYNRGATCSDQTRVLDIEIKKKGNHLVSLQTADGKEHDVSTKVIIDASGQSAMIANRLGLKEYYPDLKKAAIWGYFENAKRAGGDNPEVTCILNTESKDAWFWYIPLGDGTVSVGVVGDNEFLLKRGGAPANTFAEEVKNCPGIGRRLQDATQVLSLIHI
;
A
#
# COMPACT_ATOMS: atom_id res chain seq x y z
N MET A 1 8.86 4.35 22.78
CA MET A 1 8.64 3.50 24.01
C MET A 1 7.24 3.73 24.51
N ILE A 2 6.53 2.65 24.86
CA ILE A 2 5.19 2.71 25.46
C ILE A 2 5.33 3.29 26.85
N ALA A 3 4.94 4.55 27.02
CA ALA A 3 5.14 5.29 28.28
C ALA A 3 4.00 5.08 29.27
N ASN A 4 2.79 4.88 28.78
CA ASN A 4 1.58 4.79 29.59
C ASN A 4 0.96 3.40 29.52
N ARG A 5 0.29 2.99 30.61
CA ARG A 5 -0.54 1.76 30.60
C ARG A 5 -1.99 2.00 30.19
N SER A 6 -2.36 3.23 29.90
CA SER A 6 -3.72 3.59 29.48
C SER A 6 -3.69 4.68 28.41
N TYR A 7 -4.50 4.52 27.37
CA TYR A 7 -4.70 5.45 26.29
C TYR A 7 -6.20 5.62 25.99
N ASP A 8 -6.59 6.75 25.41
CA ASP A 8 -7.96 6.91 24.92
C ASP A 8 -8.17 6.05 23.67
N CYS A 9 -7.16 5.95 22.81
CA CYS A 9 -7.22 5.18 21.58
C CYS A 9 -5.93 4.36 21.36
N VAL A 10 -6.09 3.10 20.96
CA VAL A 10 -5.01 2.27 20.41
C VAL A 10 -5.29 1.99 18.94
N VAL A 11 -4.35 2.34 18.08
CA VAL A 11 -4.41 2.09 16.63
C VAL A 11 -3.44 0.96 16.28
N ILE A 12 -3.94 -0.09 15.65
CA ILE A 12 -3.18 -1.29 15.31
C ILE A 12 -2.82 -1.27 13.82
N GLY A 13 -1.54 -1.12 13.52
CA GLY A 13 -0.97 -1.07 12.17
C GLY A 13 -0.50 0.31 11.75
N GLY A 14 0.79 0.44 11.47
CA GLY A 14 1.48 1.67 11.04
C GLY A 14 1.47 1.90 9.52
N GLY A 15 0.48 1.36 8.82
CA GLY A 15 0.23 1.66 7.42
C GLY A 15 -0.51 3.00 7.24
N PRO A 16 -0.78 3.43 5.98
CA PRO A 16 -1.38 4.73 5.70
C PRO A 16 -2.66 5.01 6.46
N GLY A 17 -3.57 4.04 6.55
CA GLY A 17 -4.83 4.19 7.27
C GLY A 17 -4.64 4.36 8.77
N GLY A 18 -3.74 3.59 9.38
CA GLY A 18 -3.47 3.67 10.82
C GLY A 18 -2.75 4.95 11.20
N CYS A 19 -1.75 5.36 10.43
CA CYS A 19 -1.05 6.63 10.66
C CYS A 19 -2.00 7.83 10.54
N ALA A 20 -2.85 7.85 9.51
CA ALA A 20 -3.84 8.91 9.34
C ALA A 20 -4.83 8.97 10.51
N ALA A 21 -5.36 7.81 10.92
CA ALA A 21 -6.28 7.73 12.06
C ALA A 21 -5.60 8.18 13.36
N ALA A 22 -4.39 7.70 13.64
CA ALA A 22 -3.64 8.08 14.84
C ALA A 22 -3.33 9.58 14.88
N ALA A 23 -2.91 10.16 13.74
CA ALA A 23 -2.64 11.60 13.63
C ALA A 23 -3.88 12.43 13.95
N ILE A 24 -5.04 12.08 13.36
CA ILE A 24 -6.29 12.82 13.54
C ILE A 24 -6.80 12.70 14.97
N VAL A 25 -6.76 11.52 15.57
CA VAL A 25 -7.22 11.30 16.93
C VAL A 25 -6.32 12.01 17.94
N ALA A 26 -5.00 11.95 17.78
CA ALA A 26 -4.05 12.63 18.66
C ALA A 26 -4.16 14.15 18.57
N GLU A 27 -4.33 14.72 17.37
CA GLU A 27 -4.51 16.15 17.14
C GLU A 27 -5.74 16.72 17.89
N GLN A 28 -6.76 15.89 18.12
CA GLN A 28 -7.94 16.29 18.90
C GLN A 28 -7.72 16.23 20.44
N GLY A 29 -6.48 15.98 20.88
CA GLY A 29 -6.13 15.95 22.30
C GLY A 29 -6.35 14.61 22.99
N HIS A 30 -6.68 13.55 22.24
CA HIS A 30 -6.82 12.21 22.80
C HIS A 30 -5.47 11.51 22.90
N SER A 31 -5.18 10.91 24.06
CA SER A 31 -3.99 10.09 24.23
C SER A 31 -4.07 8.87 23.32
N THR A 32 -3.19 8.81 22.30
CA THR A 32 -3.25 7.84 21.22
C THR A 32 -1.95 7.04 21.13
N LEU A 33 -2.06 5.71 21.09
CA LEU A 33 -0.94 4.80 20.83
C LEU A 33 -1.12 4.17 19.44
N LEU A 34 -0.14 4.36 18.56
CA LEU A 34 0.00 3.67 17.29
C LEU A 34 1.04 2.57 17.42
N VAL A 35 0.68 1.34 17.12
CA VAL A 35 1.60 0.19 17.14
C VAL A 35 1.76 -0.42 15.74
N GLU A 36 3.00 -0.71 15.36
CA GLU A 36 3.37 -1.40 14.12
C GLU A 36 4.30 -2.58 14.46
N ARG A 37 4.01 -3.76 13.90
CA ARG A 37 4.79 -4.98 14.18
C ARG A 37 6.18 -4.97 13.56
N ASP A 38 6.31 -4.33 12.38
CA ASP A 38 7.58 -4.25 11.65
C ASP A 38 8.30 -2.93 11.99
N SER A 39 9.61 -2.84 11.68
CA SER A 39 10.34 -1.57 11.81
C SER A 39 9.90 -0.59 10.72
N VAL A 40 9.78 0.69 11.06
CA VAL A 40 9.48 1.76 10.09
C VAL A 40 10.76 2.52 9.76
N PRO A 41 11.13 2.73 8.47
CA PRO A 41 10.40 2.38 7.25
C PRO A 41 10.45 0.87 6.93
N ARG A 42 9.40 0.37 6.28
CA ARG A 42 9.29 -1.00 5.82
C ARG A 42 8.76 -1.08 4.41
N PHE A 43 9.18 -2.13 3.73
CA PHE A 43 8.64 -2.45 2.42
C PHE A 43 7.15 -2.83 2.49
N HIS A 44 6.37 -2.36 1.53
CA HIS A 44 4.98 -2.76 1.34
C HIS A 44 4.58 -2.59 -0.14
N VAL A 45 3.55 -3.32 -0.60
CA VAL A 45 2.97 -3.15 -1.94
C VAL A 45 1.77 -2.20 -1.89
N GLY A 46 1.52 -1.51 -3.01
CA GLY A 46 0.42 -0.55 -3.16
C GLY A 46 0.93 0.87 -3.39
N GLU A 47 1.60 1.05 -4.53
CA GLU A 47 2.34 2.27 -4.87
C GLU A 47 1.51 3.30 -5.62
N SER A 48 0.45 2.87 -6.32
CA SER A 48 -0.40 3.76 -7.13
C SER A 48 -1.59 4.26 -6.31
N LEU A 49 -1.50 5.48 -5.81
CA LEU A 49 -2.55 6.06 -4.98
C LEU A 49 -3.77 6.47 -5.81
N MET A 50 -4.93 6.53 -5.15
CA MET A 50 -6.17 7.02 -5.75
C MET A 50 -6.31 8.54 -5.55
N PRO A 51 -6.90 9.28 -6.52
CA PRO A 51 -7.11 10.72 -6.42
C PRO A 51 -7.80 11.16 -5.12
N GLU A 52 -8.84 10.48 -4.70
CA GLU A 52 -9.60 10.82 -3.48
C GLU A 52 -8.78 10.73 -2.18
N ALA A 53 -7.59 10.10 -2.19
CA ALA A 53 -6.68 10.13 -1.05
C ALA A 53 -6.14 11.54 -0.76
N TYR A 54 -6.18 12.45 -1.75
CA TYR A 54 -5.79 13.85 -1.61
C TYR A 54 -6.44 14.53 -0.40
N TRP A 55 -7.73 14.29 -0.16
CA TRP A 55 -8.46 14.95 0.92
C TRP A 55 -7.97 14.56 2.32
N ILE A 56 -7.47 13.35 2.47
CA ILE A 56 -6.81 12.93 3.72
C ILE A 56 -5.46 13.61 3.86
N PHE A 57 -4.69 13.74 2.78
CA PHE A 57 -3.39 14.42 2.81
C PHE A 57 -3.54 15.93 3.09
N GLU A 58 -4.56 16.56 2.50
CA GLU A 58 -4.91 17.94 2.79
C GLU A 58 -5.34 18.11 4.25
N ARG A 59 -6.21 17.23 4.76
CA ARG A 59 -6.65 17.22 6.18
C ARG A 59 -5.46 17.04 7.14
N LEU A 60 -4.46 16.26 6.74
CA LEU A 60 -3.22 16.08 7.49
C LEU A 60 -2.19 17.20 7.23
N GLY A 61 -2.42 18.10 6.31
CA GLY A 61 -1.51 19.20 5.97
C GLY A 61 -0.20 18.75 5.33
N ILE A 62 -0.15 17.55 4.74
CA ILE A 62 1.08 16.92 4.21
C ILE A 62 1.18 16.93 2.69
N VAL A 63 0.28 17.59 1.97
CA VAL A 63 0.31 17.64 0.50
C VAL A 63 1.66 18.17 0.00
N ARG A 64 2.20 19.22 0.62
CA ARG A 64 3.51 19.78 0.26
C ARG A 64 4.66 18.82 0.54
N ASP A 65 4.59 18.07 1.64
CA ASP A 65 5.62 17.10 2.00
C ASP A 65 5.65 15.97 0.98
N ILE A 66 4.48 15.50 0.53
CA ILE A 66 4.35 14.49 -0.54
C ILE A 66 4.91 15.03 -1.86
N GLU A 67 4.64 16.29 -2.22
CA GLU A 67 5.18 16.93 -3.43
C GLU A 67 6.70 17.06 -3.39
N GLN A 68 7.26 17.37 -2.22
CA GLN A 68 8.71 17.54 -2.01
C GLN A 68 9.45 16.19 -1.89
N ALA A 69 8.77 15.11 -1.57
CA ALA A 69 9.37 13.78 -1.43
C ALA A 69 9.83 13.16 -2.75
N GLY A 70 9.60 13.81 -3.90
CA GLY A 70 10.05 13.32 -5.21
C GLY A 70 9.23 12.14 -5.76
N PHE A 71 8.06 11.88 -5.22
CA PHE A 71 7.14 10.88 -5.77
C PHE A 71 6.65 11.27 -7.16
N THR A 72 6.51 10.29 -8.03
CA THR A 72 5.99 10.51 -9.39
C THR A 72 4.55 10.99 -9.34
N ARG A 73 4.24 12.11 -10.00
CA ARG A 73 2.85 12.55 -10.16
C ARG A 73 2.11 11.59 -11.08
N LYS A 74 1.00 11.05 -10.60
CA LYS A 74 0.08 10.20 -11.34
C LYS A 74 -1.05 11.04 -11.91
N HIS A 75 -1.01 11.28 -13.21
CA HIS A 75 -2.01 12.10 -13.90
C HIS A 75 -3.23 11.32 -14.37
N GLY A 76 -3.14 9.98 -14.42
CA GLY A 76 -4.22 9.19 -14.96
C GLY A 76 -3.94 7.69 -14.99
N VAL A 77 -4.72 7.00 -15.82
CA VAL A 77 -4.57 5.57 -16.12
C VAL A 77 -4.63 5.34 -17.63
N GLN A 78 -3.93 4.33 -18.11
CA GLN A 78 -3.95 3.91 -19.51
C GLN A 78 -4.20 2.41 -19.59
N PHE A 79 -5.01 1.98 -20.54
CA PHE A 79 -5.27 0.58 -20.80
C PHE A 79 -4.57 0.14 -22.08
N VAL A 80 -4.00 -1.06 -22.05
CA VAL A 80 -3.35 -1.68 -23.19
C VAL A 80 -3.96 -3.06 -23.40
N SER A 81 -4.39 -3.33 -24.64
CA SER A 81 -4.96 -4.62 -25.00
C SER A 81 -3.88 -5.72 -25.05
N SER A 82 -4.31 -6.98 -25.09
CA SER A 82 -3.42 -8.13 -25.31
C SER A 82 -2.66 -8.09 -26.66
N SER A 83 -3.17 -7.34 -27.62
CA SER A 83 -2.49 -7.11 -28.91
C SER A 83 -1.62 -5.85 -28.94
N ASP A 84 -1.23 -5.33 -27.79
CA ASP A 84 -0.41 -4.09 -27.60
C ASP A 84 -1.06 -2.82 -28.18
N LYS A 85 -2.39 -2.80 -28.32
CA LYS A 85 -3.10 -1.59 -28.75
C LYS A 85 -3.38 -0.73 -27.52
N GLU A 86 -2.78 0.46 -27.49
CA GLU A 86 -2.93 1.42 -26.40
C GLU A 86 -4.20 2.27 -26.58
N THR A 87 -4.93 2.51 -25.50
CA THR A 87 -5.95 3.55 -25.45
C THR A 87 -5.29 4.93 -25.33
N LYS A 88 -6.04 6.00 -25.57
CA LYS A 88 -5.64 7.29 -25.03
C LYS A 88 -5.62 7.19 -23.51
N PRO A 89 -4.66 7.85 -22.82
CA PRO A 89 -4.69 7.93 -21.36
C PRO A 89 -5.99 8.60 -20.89
N PHE A 90 -6.58 8.06 -19.84
CA PHE A 90 -7.65 8.71 -19.10
C PHE A 90 -6.99 9.66 -18.11
N ILE A 91 -6.93 10.95 -18.44
CA ILE A 91 -6.33 11.98 -17.59
C ILE A 91 -7.39 12.48 -16.61
N PHE A 92 -7.09 12.46 -15.33
CA PHE A 92 -8.04 12.84 -14.28
C PHE A 92 -8.48 14.30 -14.40
N ALA A 93 -7.55 15.22 -14.70
CA ALA A 93 -7.82 16.63 -14.86
C ALA A 93 -8.73 16.99 -16.04
N ASP A 94 -8.91 16.09 -17.01
CA ASP A 94 -9.86 16.29 -18.11
C ASP A 94 -11.32 16.09 -17.65
N HIS A 95 -11.52 15.52 -16.45
CA HIS A 95 -12.83 15.11 -15.94
C HIS A 95 -13.17 15.70 -14.56
N ASP A 96 -12.22 16.33 -13.88
CA ASP A 96 -12.39 16.85 -12.54
C ASP A 96 -11.52 18.11 -12.32
N ASP A 97 -12.13 19.22 -11.98
CA ASP A 97 -11.45 20.49 -11.70
C ASP A 97 -11.00 20.64 -10.24
N ARG A 98 -11.31 19.67 -9.38
CA ARG A 98 -10.92 19.71 -7.97
C ARG A 98 -9.42 19.47 -7.78
N PRO A 99 -8.82 19.93 -6.68
CA PRO A 99 -7.40 19.67 -6.37
C PRO A 99 -7.04 18.17 -6.34
N SER A 100 -8.02 17.29 -6.13
CA SER A 100 -7.88 15.84 -6.19
C SER A 100 -7.79 15.26 -7.61
N ASN A 101 -7.71 16.09 -8.65
CA ASN A 101 -7.62 15.64 -10.04
C ASN A 101 -6.25 15.07 -10.43
N MET A 102 -5.39 14.80 -9.47
CA MET A 102 -4.04 14.23 -9.61
C MET A 102 -3.72 13.41 -8.36
N SER A 103 -2.86 12.43 -8.48
CA SER A 103 -2.39 11.62 -7.38
C SER A 103 -0.89 11.35 -7.50
N TRP A 104 -0.38 10.33 -6.81
CA TRP A 104 1.04 9.99 -6.83
C TRP A 104 1.26 8.49 -6.97
N HIS A 105 2.39 8.14 -7.59
CA HIS A 105 3.02 6.84 -7.44
C HIS A 105 4.10 6.97 -6.37
N VAL A 106 3.98 6.19 -5.32
CA VAL A 106 4.83 6.32 -4.13
C VAL A 106 5.64 5.06 -3.86
N LYS A 107 6.85 5.23 -3.38
CA LYS A 107 7.56 4.16 -2.68
C LYS A 107 6.97 4.03 -1.29
N ARG A 108 6.34 2.91 -1.01
CA ARG A 108 5.58 2.68 0.21
C ARG A 108 6.43 2.83 1.48
N ALA A 109 7.70 2.42 1.46
CA ALA A 109 8.57 2.58 2.62
C ALA A 109 8.73 4.08 3.00
N GLU A 110 8.97 4.93 2.02
CA GLU A 110 9.15 6.37 2.22
C GLU A 110 7.81 7.06 2.55
N PHE A 111 6.76 6.71 1.83
CA PHE A 111 5.43 7.26 2.04
C PHE A 111 4.84 6.85 3.40
N ASP A 112 4.96 5.59 3.79
CA ASP A 112 4.47 5.11 5.08
C ASP A 112 5.27 5.75 6.23
N LYS A 113 6.59 5.98 6.04
CA LYS A 113 7.44 6.71 7.01
C LYS A 113 6.99 8.17 7.18
N LEU A 114 6.69 8.87 6.09
CA LEU A 114 6.17 10.24 6.14
C LEU A 114 4.87 10.32 6.95
N LEU A 115 3.95 9.39 6.72
CA LEU A 115 2.70 9.33 7.48
C LEU A 115 2.92 8.95 8.95
N TYR A 116 3.85 8.04 9.22
CA TYR A 116 4.20 7.64 10.59
C TYR A 116 4.78 8.81 11.39
N ASP A 117 5.69 9.56 10.77
CA ASP A 117 6.25 10.78 11.36
C ASP A 117 5.18 11.86 11.56
N THR A 118 4.24 11.97 10.63
CA THR A 118 3.09 12.86 10.77
C THR A 118 2.26 12.51 12.00
N ALA A 119 1.98 11.23 12.22
CA ALA A 119 1.26 10.79 13.41
C ALA A 119 2.01 11.12 14.70
N TYR A 120 3.32 10.88 14.73
CA TYR A 120 4.17 11.23 15.85
C TYR A 120 4.17 12.75 16.11
N ASN A 121 4.37 13.55 15.08
CA ASN A 121 4.43 15.02 15.19
C ASN A 121 3.08 15.64 15.60
N ARG A 122 1.97 14.94 15.37
CA ARG A 122 0.62 15.30 15.82
C ARG A 122 0.31 14.84 17.24
N GLY A 123 1.27 14.25 17.94
CA GLY A 123 1.18 13.89 19.36
C GLY A 123 0.80 12.44 19.64
N ALA A 124 0.70 11.58 18.63
CA ALA A 124 0.54 10.15 18.87
C ALA A 124 1.84 9.55 19.45
N THR A 125 1.70 8.67 20.43
CA THR A 125 2.79 7.77 20.81
C THR A 125 2.90 6.69 19.76
N CYS A 126 4.00 6.68 19.01
CA CYS A 126 4.24 5.68 17.96
C CYS A 126 5.26 4.65 18.44
N SER A 127 4.96 3.37 18.26
CA SER A 127 5.81 2.25 18.62
C SER A 127 5.83 1.23 17.49
N ASP A 128 6.91 1.24 16.73
CA ASP A 128 7.19 0.19 15.75
C ASP A 128 7.86 -1.02 16.41
N GLN A 129 8.10 -2.09 15.65
CA GLN A 129 8.57 -3.38 16.17
C GLN A 129 7.78 -3.82 17.41
N THR A 130 6.49 -3.49 17.42
CA THR A 130 5.58 -3.76 18.53
C THR A 130 4.39 -4.56 18.02
N ARG A 131 4.34 -5.82 18.40
CA ARG A 131 3.30 -6.76 17.97
C ARG A 131 2.15 -6.78 18.97
N VAL A 132 0.93 -6.74 18.47
CA VAL A 132 -0.26 -7.08 19.25
C VAL A 132 -0.32 -8.59 19.42
N LEU A 133 -0.32 -9.07 20.64
CA LEU A 133 -0.45 -10.49 21.00
C LEU A 133 -1.90 -10.88 21.16
N ASP A 134 -2.65 -10.06 21.90
CA ASP A 134 -4.06 -10.33 22.21
C ASP A 134 -4.87 -9.04 22.37
N ILE A 135 -6.19 -9.14 22.22
CA ILE A 135 -7.15 -8.06 22.38
C ILE A 135 -8.35 -8.58 23.15
N GLU A 136 -8.59 -8.05 24.34
CA GLU A 136 -9.80 -8.32 25.11
C GLU A 136 -10.82 -7.19 24.90
N ILE A 137 -11.86 -7.46 24.11
CA ILE A 137 -12.95 -6.50 23.86
C ILE A 137 -14.01 -6.66 24.96
N LYS A 138 -14.14 -5.63 25.80
CA LYS A 138 -15.07 -5.64 26.94
C LYS A 138 -16.40 -4.97 26.58
N LYS A 139 -17.49 -5.53 27.06
CA LYS A 139 -18.84 -4.93 26.90
C LYS A 139 -19.03 -3.67 27.76
N LYS A 140 -18.29 -3.53 28.85
CA LYS A 140 -18.26 -2.36 29.73
C LYS A 140 -16.84 -2.10 30.20
N GLY A 141 -16.48 -0.83 30.37
CA GLY A 141 -15.14 -0.42 30.75
C GLY A 141 -14.17 -0.40 29.56
N ASN A 142 -12.89 -0.23 29.86
CA ASN A 142 -11.85 -0.16 28.85
C ASN A 142 -11.50 -1.56 28.32
N HIS A 143 -11.17 -1.61 27.04
CA HIS A 143 -10.58 -2.78 26.38
C HIS A 143 -9.14 -2.99 26.88
N LEU A 144 -8.60 -4.19 26.71
CA LEU A 144 -7.21 -4.50 27.01
C LEU A 144 -6.51 -4.98 25.75
N VAL A 145 -5.31 -4.46 25.50
CA VAL A 145 -4.45 -4.84 24.36
C VAL A 145 -3.11 -5.30 24.91
N SER A 146 -2.77 -6.55 24.70
CA SER A 146 -1.48 -7.13 25.08
C SER A 146 -0.50 -6.97 23.92
N LEU A 147 0.64 -6.36 24.19
CA LEU A 147 1.66 -5.97 23.24
C LEU A 147 3.00 -6.62 23.59
N GLN A 148 3.81 -6.92 22.57
CA GLN A 148 5.21 -7.32 22.73
C GLN A 148 6.11 -6.36 21.97
N THR A 149 7.06 -5.76 22.65
CA THR A 149 8.06 -4.85 22.09
C THR A 149 9.28 -5.60 21.55
N ALA A 150 10.14 -4.92 20.79
CA ALA A 150 11.33 -5.48 20.15
C ALA A 150 12.29 -6.21 21.12
N ASP A 151 12.35 -5.76 22.37
CA ASP A 151 13.16 -6.39 23.43
C ASP A 151 12.49 -7.63 24.08
N GLY A 152 11.37 -8.07 23.51
CA GLY A 152 10.60 -9.22 23.98
C GLY A 152 9.73 -8.98 25.21
N LYS A 153 9.72 -7.75 25.74
CA LYS A 153 8.87 -7.43 26.90
C LYS A 153 7.41 -7.32 26.49
N GLU A 154 6.57 -7.81 27.40
CA GLU A 154 5.12 -7.74 27.25
C GLU A 154 4.55 -6.56 28.06
N HIS A 155 3.55 -5.92 27.47
CA HIS A 155 2.86 -4.77 28.04
C HIS A 155 1.36 -4.91 27.85
N ASP A 156 0.60 -4.74 28.91
CA ASP A 156 -0.84 -4.62 28.84
C ASP A 156 -1.25 -3.14 28.84
N VAL A 157 -1.96 -2.75 27.81
CA VAL A 157 -2.45 -1.39 27.60
C VAL A 157 -3.97 -1.37 27.65
N SER A 158 -4.51 -0.55 28.56
CA SER A 158 -5.94 -0.28 28.65
C SER A 158 -6.35 0.84 27.68
N THR A 159 -7.48 0.70 26.99
CA THR A 159 -7.96 1.71 26.05
C THR A 159 -9.47 1.78 25.94
N LYS A 160 -10.01 2.97 25.67
CA LYS A 160 -11.45 3.19 25.44
C LYS A 160 -11.87 2.74 24.05
N VAL A 161 -10.98 2.96 23.04
CA VAL A 161 -11.26 2.68 21.63
C VAL A 161 -10.07 1.94 21.01
N ILE A 162 -10.35 0.94 20.17
CA ILE A 162 -9.36 0.27 19.34
C ILE A 162 -9.72 0.51 17.88
N ILE A 163 -8.76 0.97 17.10
CA ILE A 163 -8.86 1.08 15.63
C ILE A 163 -8.02 -0.01 15.01
N ASP A 164 -8.68 -0.95 14.33
CA ASP A 164 -8.00 -2.00 13.55
C ASP A 164 -7.63 -1.48 12.17
N ALA A 165 -6.39 -1.09 12.01
CA ALA A 165 -5.77 -0.72 10.75
C ALA A 165 -4.71 -1.75 10.31
N SER A 166 -4.84 -2.99 10.73
CA SER A 166 -3.90 -4.10 10.47
C SER A 166 -3.92 -4.60 9.01
N GLY A 167 -4.65 -3.93 8.12
CA GLY A 167 -4.70 -4.21 6.68
C GLY A 167 -5.24 -5.62 6.39
N GLN A 168 -4.54 -6.39 5.58
CA GLN A 168 -4.95 -7.75 5.20
C GLN A 168 -5.11 -8.71 6.39
N SER A 169 -4.44 -8.43 7.50
CA SER A 169 -4.58 -9.24 8.72
C SER A 169 -5.98 -9.16 9.32
N ALA A 170 -6.69 -8.01 9.15
CA ALA A 170 -8.05 -7.79 9.63
C ALA A 170 -8.26 -8.40 11.04
N MET A 171 -7.42 -8.00 11.97
CA MET A 171 -7.17 -8.69 13.23
C MET A 171 -8.44 -8.84 14.09
N ILE A 172 -9.18 -7.73 14.26
CA ILE A 172 -10.43 -7.72 15.03
C ILE A 172 -11.55 -8.43 14.27
N ALA A 173 -11.65 -8.19 12.95
CA ALA A 173 -12.68 -8.85 12.15
C ALA A 173 -12.51 -10.37 12.12
N ASN A 174 -11.26 -10.87 12.02
CA ASN A 174 -10.97 -12.29 12.13
C ASN A 174 -11.32 -12.84 13.53
N ARG A 175 -10.94 -12.13 14.58
CA ARG A 175 -11.23 -12.55 15.97
C ARG A 175 -12.74 -12.65 16.25
N LEU A 176 -13.51 -11.73 15.69
CA LEU A 176 -14.96 -11.70 15.86
C LEU A 176 -15.73 -12.57 14.87
N GLY A 177 -15.04 -13.25 13.94
CA GLY A 177 -15.68 -14.04 12.89
C GLY A 177 -16.48 -13.21 11.88
N LEU A 178 -16.10 -11.95 11.69
CA LEU A 178 -16.79 -11.00 10.79
C LEU A 178 -16.17 -10.95 9.40
N LYS A 179 -14.97 -11.54 9.20
CA LYS A 179 -14.31 -11.55 7.91
C LYS A 179 -14.94 -12.59 6.99
N GLU A 180 -15.53 -12.13 5.90
CA GLU A 180 -16.07 -12.97 4.85
C GLU A 180 -15.15 -12.95 3.62
N TYR A 181 -14.99 -14.11 2.97
CA TYR A 181 -14.22 -14.24 1.75
C TYR A 181 -15.15 -14.47 0.59
N TYR A 182 -14.96 -13.72 -0.48
CA TYR A 182 -15.60 -14.03 -1.75
C TYR A 182 -14.96 -15.30 -2.33
N PRO A 183 -15.71 -16.40 -2.50
CA PRO A 183 -15.14 -17.70 -2.91
C PRO A 183 -14.46 -17.64 -4.28
N ASP A 184 -14.94 -16.76 -5.17
CA ASP A 184 -14.47 -16.61 -6.54
C ASP A 184 -13.37 -15.53 -6.69
N LEU A 185 -13.01 -14.84 -5.61
CA LEU A 185 -12.01 -13.76 -5.64
C LEU A 185 -10.71 -14.20 -4.94
N LYS A 186 -10.00 -15.15 -5.55
CA LYS A 186 -8.72 -15.66 -5.07
C LYS A 186 -7.59 -15.22 -6.00
N LYS A 187 -7.20 -13.95 -5.90
CA LYS A 187 -6.16 -13.36 -6.74
C LYS A 187 -4.79 -13.42 -6.06
N ALA A 188 -3.76 -13.58 -6.88
CA ALA A 188 -2.36 -13.46 -6.51
C ALA A 188 -1.66 -12.48 -7.45
N ALA A 189 -0.48 -12.01 -7.05
CA ALA A 189 0.38 -11.22 -7.89
C ALA A 189 1.83 -11.70 -7.79
N ILE A 190 2.55 -11.66 -8.91
CA ILE A 190 4.00 -11.83 -9.00
C ILE A 190 4.56 -10.53 -9.57
N TRP A 191 5.54 -9.91 -8.90
CA TRP A 191 5.97 -8.57 -9.26
C TRP A 191 7.42 -8.29 -8.86
N GLY A 192 8.00 -7.23 -9.47
CA GLY A 192 9.34 -6.76 -9.18
C GLY A 192 9.54 -5.31 -9.61
N TYR A 193 10.71 -4.75 -9.29
CA TYR A 193 11.15 -3.45 -9.77
C TYR A 193 12.16 -3.61 -10.90
N PHE A 194 12.06 -2.69 -11.86
CA PHE A 194 12.88 -2.70 -13.07
C PHE A 194 13.47 -1.32 -13.32
N GLU A 195 14.78 -1.25 -13.52
CA GLU A 195 15.48 -0.09 -14.06
C GLU A 195 15.49 -0.16 -15.59
N ASN A 196 15.70 0.99 -16.25
CA ASN A 196 15.74 1.12 -17.72
C ASN A 196 14.48 0.62 -18.42
N ALA A 197 13.39 0.42 -17.69
CA ALA A 197 12.10 0.12 -18.29
C ALA A 197 11.55 1.38 -19.00
N LYS A 198 10.87 1.19 -20.13
CA LYS A 198 10.39 2.29 -20.97
C LYS A 198 9.34 3.12 -20.22
N ARG A 199 9.62 4.40 -20.02
CA ARG A 199 8.69 5.35 -19.40
C ARG A 199 8.03 6.24 -20.46
N ALA A 200 6.97 6.95 -20.05
CA ALA A 200 6.43 8.04 -20.85
C ALA A 200 7.54 9.09 -21.06
N GLY A 201 7.73 9.51 -22.31
CA GLY A 201 8.80 10.43 -22.67
C GLY A 201 8.29 11.82 -23.03
N GLY A 202 9.16 12.82 -22.89
CA GLY A 202 8.84 14.21 -23.23
C GLY A 202 7.75 14.78 -22.33
N ASP A 203 6.77 15.46 -22.92
CA ASP A 203 5.66 16.10 -22.23
C ASP A 203 4.50 15.14 -21.88
N ASN A 204 4.67 13.84 -22.12
CA ASN A 204 3.62 12.87 -21.80
C ASN A 204 3.50 12.67 -20.27
N PRO A 205 2.30 12.78 -19.73
CA PRO A 205 2.10 12.61 -18.29
C PRO A 205 2.32 11.16 -17.87
N GLU A 206 2.90 10.98 -16.69
CA GLU A 206 3.04 9.65 -16.10
C GLU A 206 1.67 9.13 -15.64
N VAL A 207 1.38 7.91 -16.05
CA VAL A 207 0.11 7.22 -15.74
C VAL A 207 0.37 5.81 -15.25
N THR A 208 -0.56 5.25 -14.50
CA THR A 208 -0.58 3.80 -14.27
C THR A 208 -1.04 3.11 -15.55
N CYS A 209 -0.24 2.20 -16.12
CA CYS A 209 -0.70 1.39 -17.24
C CYS A 209 -1.25 0.04 -16.72
N ILE A 210 -2.36 -0.38 -17.29
CA ILE A 210 -3.01 -1.67 -17.07
C ILE A 210 -2.99 -2.42 -18.39
N LEU A 211 -2.29 -3.55 -18.44
CA LEU A 211 -2.07 -4.30 -19.67
C LEU A 211 -2.69 -5.71 -19.55
N ASN A 212 -3.53 -6.06 -20.51
CA ASN A 212 -4.15 -7.38 -20.55
C ASN A 212 -3.21 -8.41 -21.19
N THR A 213 -3.19 -9.63 -20.66
CA THR A 213 -2.52 -10.77 -21.28
C THR A 213 -3.38 -11.40 -22.39
N GLU A 214 -2.78 -12.21 -23.26
CA GLU A 214 -3.51 -12.91 -24.32
C GLU A 214 -4.54 -13.90 -23.76
N SER A 215 -4.23 -14.58 -22.66
CA SER A 215 -5.12 -15.53 -22.00
C SER A 215 -6.37 -14.88 -21.39
N LYS A 216 -6.33 -13.57 -21.10
CA LYS A 216 -7.33 -12.81 -20.34
C LYS A 216 -7.53 -13.28 -18.89
N ASP A 217 -6.76 -14.26 -18.42
CA ASP A 217 -6.80 -14.79 -17.06
C ASP A 217 -5.94 -13.98 -16.10
N ALA A 218 -5.08 -13.12 -16.67
CA ALA A 218 -4.17 -12.24 -15.95
C ALA A 218 -4.10 -10.86 -16.61
N TRP A 219 -3.57 -9.91 -15.86
CA TRP A 219 -3.26 -8.58 -16.32
C TRP A 219 -2.04 -8.03 -15.59
N PHE A 220 -1.33 -7.08 -16.20
CA PHE A 220 -0.19 -6.41 -15.61
C PHE A 220 -0.53 -5.02 -15.14
N TRP A 221 0.03 -4.62 -13.98
CA TRP A 221 0.26 -3.22 -13.71
C TRP A 221 1.65 -2.79 -14.19
N TYR A 222 1.78 -1.52 -14.53
CA TYR A 222 3.03 -0.88 -14.87
C TYR A 222 3.01 0.52 -14.25
N ILE A 223 3.83 0.73 -13.20
CA ILE A 223 3.78 1.90 -12.33
C ILE A 223 5.16 2.56 -12.28
N PRO A 224 5.37 3.70 -12.98
CA PRO A 224 6.62 4.45 -12.89
C PRO A 224 6.80 5.07 -11.52
N LEU A 225 8.00 4.95 -10.93
CA LEU A 225 8.34 5.48 -9.60
C LEU A 225 9.33 6.65 -9.71
N GLY A 226 9.45 7.45 -8.63
CA GLY A 226 10.22 8.69 -8.60
C GLY A 226 11.73 8.52 -8.73
N ASP A 227 12.26 7.36 -8.39
CA ASP A 227 13.69 7.04 -8.49
C ASP A 227 14.13 6.50 -9.85
N GLY A 228 13.27 6.54 -10.85
CA GLY A 228 13.55 6.02 -12.19
C GLY A 228 13.20 4.55 -12.38
N THR A 229 12.90 3.82 -11.33
CA THR A 229 12.42 2.44 -11.44
C THR A 229 10.96 2.36 -11.86
N VAL A 230 10.55 1.20 -12.33
CA VAL A 230 9.14 0.88 -12.62
C VAL A 230 8.73 -0.36 -11.84
N SER A 231 7.62 -0.28 -11.14
CA SER A 231 6.98 -1.45 -10.54
C SER A 231 6.14 -2.16 -11.59
N VAL A 232 6.42 -3.44 -11.81
CA VAL A 232 5.69 -4.26 -12.79
C VAL A 232 5.25 -5.55 -12.13
N GLY A 233 3.97 -5.87 -12.23
CA GLY A 233 3.46 -7.10 -11.67
C GLY A 233 2.29 -7.66 -12.45
N VAL A 234 2.21 -8.99 -12.49
CA VAL A 234 1.12 -9.75 -13.06
C VAL A 234 0.15 -10.18 -11.97
N VAL A 235 -1.13 -9.92 -12.19
CA VAL A 235 -2.24 -10.29 -11.30
C VAL A 235 -3.12 -11.30 -12.03
N GLY A 236 -3.51 -12.35 -11.35
CA GLY A 236 -4.42 -13.36 -11.88
C GLY A 236 -4.99 -14.24 -10.78
N ASP A 237 -5.77 -15.24 -11.15
CA ASP A 237 -6.24 -16.22 -10.19
C ASP A 237 -5.09 -17.02 -9.59
N ASN A 238 -5.21 -17.31 -8.29
CA ASN A 238 -4.19 -18.02 -7.53
C ASN A 238 -3.81 -19.36 -8.17
N GLU A 239 -4.81 -20.09 -8.70
CA GLU A 239 -4.58 -21.36 -9.41
C GLU A 239 -3.82 -21.15 -10.71
N PHE A 240 -4.12 -20.09 -11.43
CA PHE A 240 -3.44 -19.73 -12.67
C PHE A 240 -1.98 -19.32 -12.43
N LEU A 241 -1.71 -18.45 -11.46
CA LEU A 241 -0.38 -17.90 -11.25
C LEU A 241 0.56 -18.78 -10.41
N LEU A 242 0.04 -19.46 -9.37
CA LEU A 242 0.90 -20.12 -8.38
C LEU A 242 0.86 -21.65 -8.45
N LYS A 243 -0.18 -22.26 -9.03
CA LYS A 243 -0.30 -23.73 -9.08
C LYS A 243 0.18 -24.38 -10.38
N ARG A 244 0.75 -23.61 -11.31
CA ARG A 244 1.33 -24.13 -12.57
C ARG A 244 2.59 -24.97 -12.38
N GLY A 245 3.07 -25.16 -11.13
CA GLY A 245 4.17 -26.09 -10.81
C GLY A 245 5.57 -25.56 -11.11
N GLY A 246 5.78 -24.25 -11.13
CA GLY A 246 7.08 -23.61 -11.38
C GLY A 246 7.45 -22.56 -10.33
N ALA A 247 8.69 -22.08 -10.38
CA ALA A 247 9.08 -20.91 -9.62
C ALA A 247 8.30 -19.67 -10.11
N PRO A 248 7.89 -18.74 -9.21
CA PRO A 248 7.17 -17.51 -9.60
C PRO A 248 7.84 -16.74 -10.73
N ALA A 249 9.18 -16.76 -10.79
CA ALA A 249 9.95 -16.12 -11.86
C ALA A 249 9.64 -16.69 -13.25
N ASN A 250 9.44 -18.00 -13.37
CA ASN A 250 9.10 -18.64 -14.63
C ASN A 250 7.70 -18.22 -15.09
N THR A 251 6.74 -18.23 -14.18
CA THR A 251 5.36 -17.75 -14.45
C THR A 251 5.37 -16.31 -14.91
N PHE A 252 6.11 -15.44 -14.22
CA PHE A 252 6.24 -14.05 -14.63
C PHE A 252 6.83 -13.91 -16.04
N ALA A 253 7.92 -14.64 -16.33
CA ALA A 253 8.55 -14.59 -17.65
C ALA A 253 7.65 -15.13 -18.78
N GLU A 254 6.82 -16.14 -18.50
CA GLU A 254 5.83 -16.65 -19.45
C GLU A 254 4.74 -15.60 -19.70
N GLU A 255 4.21 -14.99 -18.67
CA GLU A 255 3.16 -13.94 -18.82
C GLU A 255 3.71 -12.69 -19.50
N VAL A 256 4.98 -12.34 -19.33
CA VAL A 256 5.64 -11.27 -20.12
C VAL A 256 5.62 -11.61 -21.61
N LYS A 257 5.86 -12.88 -22.00
CA LYS A 257 5.78 -13.32 -23.41
C LYS A 257 4.33 -13.24 -23.94
N ASN A 258 3.35 -13.52 -23.08
CA ASN A 258 1.91 -13.46 -23.40
C ASN A 258 1.34 -12.03 -23.35
N CYS A 259 2.18 -11.02 -23.09
CA CYS A 259 1.79 -9.62 -23.06
C CYS A 259 2.79 -8.76 -23.86
N PRO A 260 2.64 -8.64 -25.18
CA PRO A 260 3.56 -7.92 -26.05
C PRO A 260 3.85 -6.49 -25.56
N GLY A 261 2.85 -5.82 -25.00
CA GLY A 261 3.00 -4.48 -24.43
C GLY A 261 3.97 -4.41 -23.25
N ILE A 262 4.01 -5.44 -22.40
CA ILE A 262 5.01 -5.55 -21.32
C ILE A 262 6.37 -5.93 -21.90
N GLY A 263 6.43 -6.92 -22.80
CA GLY A 263 7.68 -7.35 -23.44
C GLY A 263 8.43 -6.17 -24.07
N ARG A 264 7.72 -5.32 -24.83
CA ARG A 264 8.27 -4.11 -25.44
C ARG A 264 8.76 -3.07 -24.41
N ARG A 265 8.08 -2.94 -23.30
CA ARG A 265 8.44 -1.99 -22.23
C ARG A 265 9.62 -2.45 -21.39
N LEU A 266 9.81 -3.75 -21.26
CA LEU A 266 10.90 -4.36 -20.50
C LEU A 266 12.08 -4.82 -21.34
N GLN A 267 12.11 -4.56 -22.66
CA GLN A 267 13.13 -5.06 -23.56
C GLN A 267 14.56 -4.75 -23.11
N ASP A 268 14.79 -3.53 -22.62
CA ASP A 268 16.11 -3.05 -22.17
C ASP A 268 16.18 -2.94 -20.64
N ALA A 269 15.17 -3.46 -19.95
CA ALA A 269 15.05 -3.33 -18.51
C ALA A 269 15.88 -4.34 -17.74
N THR A 270 16.40 -3.90 -16.60
CA THR A 270 17.11 -4.74 -15.65
C THR A 270 16.28 -4.87 -14.36
N GLN A 271 16.01 -6.08 -13.94
CA GLN A 271 15.32 -6.33 -12.68
C GLN A 271 16.25 -6.01 -11.49
N VAL A 272 15.82 -5.12 -10.59
CA VAL A 272 16.60 -4.67 -9.43
C VAL A 272 16.07 -5.18 -8.10
N LEU A 273 14.85 -5.67 -8.06
CA LEU A 273 14.27 -6.35 -6.91
C LEU A 273 13.76 -7.72 -7.33
N SER A 274 14.06 -8.75 -6.53
CA SER A 274 13.56 -10.11 -6.76
C SER A 274 12.04 -10.13 -6.86
N LEU A 275 11.53 -11.03 -7.72
CA LEU A 275 10.10 -11.25 -7.84
C LEU A 275 9.53 -11.78 -6.51
N ILE A 276 8.55 -11.07 -5.99
CA ILE A 276 7.82 -11.42 -4.77
C ILE A 276 6.40 -11.78 -5.18
N HIS A 277 5.83 -12.81 -4.58
CA HIS A 277 4.43 -13.15 -4.76
C HIS A 277 3.61 -12.77 -3.52
N ILE A 278 2.39 -12.35 -3.76
CA ILE A 278 1.41 -11.99 -2.73
C ILE A 278 0.14 -12.79 -2.97
#